data_ef4361cb6d3f92759d86922dc71c1026
#
_entry.id   ef4361cb6d3f92759d86922dc71c1026
#
_cell.length_a   1.000
_cell.length_b   1.000
_cell.length_c   1.000
_cell.angle_alpha   90.00
_cell.angle_beta   90.00
_cell.angle_gamma   90.00
#
_symmetry.space_group_name_H-M   'P 1'
#
loop_
_entity.id
_entity.type
_entity.pdbx_description
1 polymer ?
#
loop_
_entity_poly.entity_id
_entity_poly.type
_entity_poly.pdbx_seq_one_letter_code
_entity_poly.pdbx_strand_id
1 'polypeptide(L)'
;MMGARKFLIMLRVLSTHLFLNHRLHPGLLELAGRSGAEAVEIFAARQHFDYTSREHIVELSDWFRSNSLQPYSMHAPLFPDREMGRAGAPGVNLLHAEKSRRVDAMDEIKRALEAAEHIPLRNLVVHLGEAADMWSPRTIEYALTALEHLGAFARPLGVKLLVENLLSEPTTPEHLMLILEMGHLDNVGVCLDLGHAHITAGVAAAIAALDGRIVSVHVHDNHGAKDEHLWPGAGSIDWPAAAAALKALSTPPAAVLEISHNLYEPPAAIPALVEQAFARLG
;
A
#
# COMPACT_ATOMS: atom_id res chain seq x y z
N MET A 1 17.74 -36.49 1.01
CA MET A 1 17.83 -35.54 -0.10
C MET A 1 17.16 -34.24 0.37
N MET A 2 17.97 -33.27 0.81
CA MET A 2 17.45 -31.93 1.12
C MET A 2 17.16 -31.23 -0.22
N GLY A 3 15.88 -31.10 -0.55
CA GLY A 3 15.46 -30.33 -1.71
C GLY A 3 15.92 -28.88 -1.55
N ALA A 4 16.68 -28.38 -2.52
CA ALA A 4 17.03 -26.98 -2.61
C ALA A 4 15.74 -26.15 -2.54
N ARG A 5 15.48 -25.43 -1.42
CA ARG A 5 14.47 -24.39 -1.38
C ARG A 5 14.87 -23.38 -2.46
N LYS A 6 14.12 -23.32 -3.56
CA LYS A 6 14.17 -22.16 -4.45
C LYS A 6 13.86 -20.95 -3.56
N PHE A 7 14.85 -20.09 -3.34
CA PHE A 7 14.60 -18.79 -2.77
C PHE A 7 13.68 -18.07 -3.76
N LEU A 8 12.40 -17.98 -3.45
CA LEU A 8 11.49 -17.12 -4.19
C LEU A 8 11.94 -15.68 -3.89
N ILE A 9 12.30 -14.96 -4.94
CA ILE A 9 12.70 -13.56 -4.86
C ILE A 9 11.41 -12.74 -4.67
N MET A 10 11.41 -11.78 -3.74
CA MET A 10 10.31 -10.82 -3.57
C MET A 10 10.19 -9.97 -4.83
N LEU A 11 8.95 -9.76 -5.31
CA LEU A 11 8.68 -8.84 -6.40
C LEU A 11 9.05 -7.42 -5.98
N ARG A 12 9.83 -6.72 -6.79
CA ARG A 12 10.26 -5.33 -6.55
C ARG A 12 9.25 -4.35 -7.11
N VAL A 13 8.52 -3.67 -6.24
CA VAL A 13 7.48 -2.73 -6.62
C VAL A 13 7.87 -1.32 -6.15
N LEU A 14 7.76 -0.31 -7.01
CA LEU A 14 7.95 1.07 -6.61
C LEU A 14 6.58 1.75 -6.49
N SER A 15 6.28 2.30 -5.31
CA SER A 15 5.09 3.14 -5.14
C SER A 15 5.30 4.49 -5.83
N THR A 16 4.29 4.93 -6.58
CA THR A 16 4.30 6.25 -7.21
C THR A 16 4.12 7.39 -6.21
N HIS A 17 3.98 7.09 -4.92
CA HIS A 17 4.02 8.06 -3.83
C HIS A 17 5.27 8.95 -3.88
N LEU A 18 6.41 8.42 -4.29
CA LEU A 18 7.63 9.20 -4.53
C LEU A 18 7.41 10.37 -5.50
N PHE A 19 6.47 10.23 -6.43
CA PHE A 19 6.19 11.23 -7.48
C PHE A 19 4.93 12.06 -7.21
N LEU A 20 4.39 12.05 -6.01
CA LEU A 20 3.07 12.58 -5.65
C LEU A 20 2.87 14.06 -5.99
N ASN A 21 3.95 14.86 -6.02
CA ASN A 21 3.93 16.26 -6.41
C ASN A 21 3.83 16.48 -7.95
N HIS A 22 3.86 15.40 -8.73
CA HIS A 22 3.77 15.43 -10.18
C HIS A 22 2.53 14.65 -10.63
N ARG A 23 1.85 15.13 -11.68
CA ARG A 23 0.85 14.29 -12.36
C ARG A 23 1.55 13.06 -12.90
N LEU A 24 1.03 11.88 -12.61
CA LEU A 24 1.56 10.61 -13.13
C LEU A 24 1.45 10.60 -14.66
N HIS A 25 2.53 10.30 -15.34
CA HIS A 25 2.61 10.25 -16.79
C HIS A 25 3.65 9.22 -17.25
N PRO A 26 3.65 8.81 -18.53
CA PRO A 26 4.57 7.81 -19.06
C PRO A 26 6.04 7.98 -18.69
N GLY A 27 6.55 9.23 -18.69
CA GLY A 27 7.96 9.48 -18.35
C GLY A 27 8.34 9.14 -16.90
N LEU A 28 7.43 9.26 -15.94
CA LEU A 28 7.66 8.81 -14.55
C LEU A 28 7.62 7.30 -14.44
N LEU A 29 6.75 6.64 -15.19
CA LEU A 29 6.70 5.17 -15.26
C LEU A 29 7.95 4.59 -15.93
N GLU A 30 8.48 5.24 -16.97
CA GLU A 30 9.77 4.87 -17.57
C GLU A 30 10.92 5.03 -16.57
N LEU A 31 10.90 6.09 -15.75
CA LEU A 31 11.88 6.29 -14.70
C LEU A 31 11.80 5.15 -13.66
N ALA A 32 10.60 4.77 -13.22
CA ALA A 32 10.38 3.63 -12.34
C ALA A 32 10.93 2.33 -12.94
N GLY A 33 10.63 2.03 -14.19
CA GLY A 33 11.13 0.84 -14.89
C GLY A 33 12.66 0.80 -15.00
N ARG A 34 13.28 1.96 -15.26
CA ARG A 34 14.76 2.06 -15.32
C ARG A 34 15.44 1.95 -13.95
N SER A 35 14.70 2.09 -12.86
CA SER A 35 15.21 1.96 -11.50
C SER A 35 15.28 0.52 -10.99
N GLY A 36 14.99 -0.48 -11.84
CA GLY A 36 15.01 -1.89 -11.46
C GLY A 36 13.75 -2.36 -10.74
N ALA A 37 12.69 -1.53 -10.70
CA ALA A 37 11.37 -1.98 -10.29
C ALA A 37 10.78 -2.89 -11.39
N GLU A 38 10.15 -3.98 -10.98
CA GLU A 38 9.48 -4.94 -11.86
C GLU A 38 8.00 -4.57 -12.05
N ALA A 39 7.45 -3.82 -11.08
CA ALA A 39 6.07 -3.35 -11.09
C ALA A 39 5.95 -2.03 -10.32
N VAL A 40 4.78 -1.41 -10.40
CA VAL A 40 4.46 -0.19 -9.64
C VAL A 40 3.19 -0.36 -8.82
N GLU A 41 3.15 0.35 -7.70
CA GLU A 41 1.93 0.69 -7.01
C GLU A 41 1.52 2.10 -7.41
N ILE A 42 0.26 2.28 -7.84
CA ILE A 42 -0.30 3.58 -8.19
C ILE A 42 -0.91 4.20 -6.94
N PHE A 43 -0.38 5.33 -6.49
CA PHE A 43 -0.96 6.06 -5.36
C PHE A 43 -2.14 6.92 -5.85
N ALA A 44 -3.36 6.61 -5.38
CA ALA A 44 -4.58 7.27 -5.83
C ALA A 44 -4.79 8.61 -5.11
N ALA A 45 -4.06 9.63 -5.54
CA ALA A 45 -4.29 11.02 -5.17
C ALA A 45 -4.64 11.80 -6.44
N ARG A 46 -5.79 12.49 -6.46
CA ARG A 46 -6.34 13.10 -7.70
C ARG A 46 -5.42 14.13 -8.35
N GLN A 47 -4.54 14.76 -7.57
CA GLN A 47 -3.50 15.64 -8.11
C GLN A 47 -2.41 14.87 -8.87
N HIS A 48 -2.18 13.61 -8.49
CA HIS A 48 -1.16 12.73 -9.04
C HIS A 48 -1.74 11.76 -10.06
N PHE A 49 -2.64 10.89 -9.63
CA PHE A 49 -3.42 10.01 -10.48
C PHE A 49 -4.90 10.39 -10.38
N ASP A 50 -5.40 11.14 -11.36
CA ASP A 50 -6.81 11.51 -11.43
C ASP A 50 -7.63 10.34 -11.97
N TYR A 51 -8.04 9.46 -11.05
CA TYR A 51 -8.90 8.30 -11.34
C TYR A 51 -10.33 8.68 -11.75
N THR A 52 -10.69 9.98 -11.73
CA THR A 52 -11.95 10.49 -12.30
C THR A 52 -11.82 10.95 -13.74
N SER A 53 -10.61 11.06 -14.26
CA SER A 53 -10.33 11.43 -15.63
C SER A 53 -10.14 10.19 -16.50
N ARG A 54 -11.13 9.92 -17.34
CA ARG A 54 -11.05 8.81 -18.32
C ARG A 54 -9.82 8.95 -19.22
N GLU A 55 -9.49 10.19 -19.63
CA GLU A 55 -8.34 10.46 -20.48
C GLU A 55 -7.04 10.03 -19.79
N HIS A 56 -6.88 10.37 -18.49
CA HIS A 56 -5.70 10.00 -17.73
C HIS A 56 -5.60 8.48 -17.54
N ILE A 57 -6.71 7.81 -17.22
CA ILE A 57 -6.76 6.35 -17.08
C ILE A 57 -6.35 5.66 -18.40
N VAL A 58 -6.88 6.12 -19.54
CA VAL A 58 -6.57 5.56 -20.86
C VAL A 58 -5.10 5.79 -21.21
N GLU A 59 -4.56 6.99 -21.00
CA GLU A 59 -3.13 7.31 -21.22
C GLU A 59 -2.23 6.29 -20.52
N LEU A 60 -2.45 6.05 -19.23
CA LEU A 60 -1.64 5.12 -18.45
C LEU A 60 -1.89 3.65 -18.85
N SER A 61 -3.13 3.28 -19.12
CA SER A 61 -3.50 1.94 -19.59
C SER A 61 -2.80 1.58 -20.90
N ASP A 62 -2.77 2.50 -21.86
CA ASP A 62 -2.11 2.31 -23.14
C ASP A 62 -0.61 2.15 -22.98
N TRP A 63 -0.02 2.94 -22.07
CA TRP A 63 1.39 2.82 -21.75
C TRP A 63 1.72 1.46 -21.11
N PHE A 64 0.96 1.00 -20.10
CA PHE A 64 1.18 -0.31 -19.45
C PHE A 64 1.05 -1.48 -20.43
N ARG A 65 0.11 -1.40 -21.37
CA ARG A 65 -0.03 -2.44 -22.41
C ARG A 65 1.16 -2.53 -23.36
N SER A 66 1.90 -1.45 -23.51
CA SER A 66 3.02 -1.32 -24.46
C SER A 66 4.38 -1.51 -23.79
N ASN A 67 4.43 -1.68 -22.46
CA ASN A 67 5.68 -1.74 -21.69
C ASN A 67 5.71 -2.95 -20.76
N SER A 68 6.91 -3.33 -20.33
CA SER A 68 7.12 -4.51 -19.45
C SER A 68 6.79 -4.21 -17.98
N LEU A 69 6.90 -2.96 -17.54
CA LEU A 69 6.53 -2.56 -16.19
C LEU A 69 5.04 -2.76 -15.96
N GLN A 70 4.66 -3.48 -14.91
CA GLN A 70 3.28 -3.84 -14.66
C GLN A 70 2.68 -3.05 -13.50
N PRO A 71 1.38 -2.69 -13.55
CA PRO A 71 0.66 -2.19 -12.38
C PRO A 71 0.39 -3.37 -11.44
N TYR A 72 0.96 -3.34 -10.25
CA TYR A 72 0.80 -4.39 -9.24
C TYR A 72 -0.37 -4.11 -8.30
N SER A 73 -0.38 -2.92 -7.72
CA SER A 73 -1.40 -2.48 -6.77
C SER A 73 -1.77 -1.02 -6.99
N MET A 74 -2.88 -0.64 -6.40
CA MET A 74 -3.24 0.74 -6.17
C MET A 74 -3.32 0.97 -4.65
N HIS A 75 -2.74 2.04 -4.16
CA HIS A 75 -3.05 2.56 -2.83
C HIS A 75 -4.33 3.39 -2.93
N ALA A 76 -5.34 3.07 -2.12
CA ALA A 76 -6.63 3.79 -2.11
C ALA A 76 -6.44 5.28 -1.75
N PRO A 77 -7.34 6.17 -2.21
CA PRO A 77 -7.24 7.57 -1.89
C PRO A 77 -7.36 7.81 -0.37
N LEU A 78 -6.46 8.66 0.15
CA LEU A 78 -6.53 9.13 1.55
C LEU A 78 -7.46 10.34 1.71
N PHE A 79 -7.67 11.09 0.63
CA PHE A 79 -8.53 12.27 0.58
C PHE A 79 -9.34 12.28 -0.72
N PRO A 80 -10.61 12.71 -0.68
CA PRO A 80 -11.45 12.82 -1.87
C PRO A 80 -11.13 14.07 -2.70
N ASP A 81 -10.42 15.04 -2.12
CA ASP A 81 -10.11 16.30 -2.75
C ASP A 81 -8.99 16.17 -3.80
N ARG A 82 -9.00 17.11 -4.75
CA ARG A 82 -7.95 17.21 -5.78
C ARG A 82 -6.59 17.56 -5.19
N GLU A 83 -6.58 18.33 -4.10
CA GLU A 83 -5.38 18.63 -3.33
C GLU A 83 -5.31 17.75 -2.10
N MET A 84 -4.40 16.79 -2.09
CA MET A 84 -4.19 15.91 -0.95
C MET A 84 -3.73 16.71 0.27
N GLY A 85 -4.39 16.48 1.40
CA GLY A 85 -4.01 17.12 2.65
C GLY A 85 -4.36 18.60 2.77
N ARG A 86 -5.27 19.13 1.95
CA ARG A 86 -5.78 20.48 2.13
C ARG A 86 -6.31 20.65 3.56
N ALA A 87 -5.88 21.71 4.25
CA ALA A 87 -6.25 21.97 5.64
C ALA A 87 -7.77 21.92 5.84
N GLY A 88 -8.23 21.02 6.72
CA GLY A 88 -9.65 20.82 7.05
C GLY A 88 -10.43 19.95 6.06
N ALA A 89 -9.80 19.39 5.03
CA ALA A 89 -10.45 18.38 4.20
C ALA A 89 -10.65 17.09 5.00
N PRO A 90 -11.84 16.46 4.95
CA PRO A 90 -12.04 15.17 5.60
C PRO A 90 -11.23 14.08 4.89
N GLY A 91 -10.60 13.22 5.65
CA GLY A 91 -9.97 12.01 5.14
C GLY A 91 -10.98 10.96 4.69
N VAL A 92 -10.50 9.99 3.92
CA VAL A 92 -11.24 8.78 3.58
C VAL A 92 -11.11 7.84 4.79
N ASN A 93 -12.12 7.83 5.66
CA ASN A 93 -12.15 7.08 6.91
C ASN A 93 -13.34 6.11 6.93
N LEU A 94 -13.05 4.80 6.85
CA LEU A 94 -14.06 3.73 6.86
C LEU A 94 -14.62 3.44 8.27
N LEU A 95 -13.97 3.96 9.32
CA LEU A 95 -14.35 3.80 10.73
C LEU A 95 -15.05 5.03 11.31
N HIS A 96 -15.26 6.08 10.52
CA HIS A 96 -15.86 7.32 11.00
C HIS A 96 -17.21 7.10 11.70
N ALA A 97 -17.47 7.79 12.82
CA ALA A 97 -18.68 7.61 13.62
C ALA A 97 -19.98 7.88 12.84
N GLU A 98 -19.98 8.88 11.95
CA GLU A 98 -21.11 9.21 11.09
C GLU A 98 -21.21 8.27 9.90
N LYS A 99 -22.39 7.66 9.72
CA LYS A 99 -22.64 6.70 8.62
C LYS A 99 -22.44 7.34 7.24
N SER A 100 -22.88 8.59 7.03
CA SER A 100 -22.71 9.28 5.75
C SER A 100 -21.24 9.38 5.35
N ARG A 101 -20.36 9.72 6.30
CA ARG A 101 -18.92 9.80 6.05
C ARG A 101 -18.31 8.45 5.65
N ARG A 102 -18.75 7.35 6.29
CA ARG A 102 -18.30 6.00 5.89
C ARG A 102 -18.79 5.62 4.49
N VAL A 103 -20.02 6.01 4.13
CA VAL A 103 -20.55 5.79 2.77
C VAL A 103 -19.74 6.59 1.76
N ASP A 104 -19.51 7.89 2.02
CA ASP A 104 -18.71 8.75 1.15
C ASP A 104 -17.28 8.19 0.96
N ALA A 105 -16.66 7.70 2.05
CA ALA A 105 -15.34 7.05 2.00
C ALA A 105 -15.34 5.80 1.13
N MET A 106 -16.31 4.90 1.32
CA MET A 106 -16.43 3.69 0.48
C MET A 106 -16.68 4.04 -1.00
N ASP A 107 -17.49 5.06 -1.28
CA ASP A 107 -17.80 5.47 -2.64
C ASP A 107 -16.59 6.12 -3.32
N GLU A 108 -15.75 6.85 -2.57
CA GLU A 108 -14.49 7.38 -3.12
C GLU A 108 -13.49 6.27 -3.46
N ILE A 109 -13.35 5.27 -2.58
CA ILE A 109 -12.51 4.10 -2.84
C ILE A 109 -13.00 3.31 -4.07
N LYS A 110 -14.32 3.08 -4.19
CA LYS A 110 -14.90 2.41 -5.36
C LYS A 110 -14.65 3.18 -6.65
N ARG A 111 -14.79 4.51 -6.61
CA ARG A 111 -14.50 5.38 -7.76
C ARG A 111 -13.05 5.26 -8.22
N ALA A 112 -12.10 5.19 -7.29
CA ALA A 112 -10.71 4.92 -7.64
C ALA A 112 -10.53 3.50 -8.22
N LEU A 113 -11.22 2.51 -7.64
CA LEU A 113 -11.14 1.12 -8.05
C LEU A 113 -11.73 0.87 -9.46
N GLU A 114 -12.66 1.70 -9.94
CA GLU A 114 -13.19 1.64 -11.31
C GLU A 114 -12.07 1.77 -12.36
N ALA A 115 -10.93 2.40 -12.03
CA ALA A 115 -9.78 2.44 -12.93
C ALA A 115 -9.25 1.04 -13.28
N ALA A 116 -9.52 0.02 -12.44
CA ALA A 116 -9.12 -1.37 -12.70
C ALA A 116 -9.83 -1.99 -13.92
N GLU A 117 -10.92 -1.41 -14.41
CA GLU A 117 -11.54 -1.81 -15.70
C GLU A 117 -10.60 -1.60 -16.89
N HIS A 118 -9.65 -0.68 -16.76
CA HIS A 118 -8.70 -0.30 -17.81
C HIS A 118 -7.25 -0.64 -17.49
N ILE A 119 -6.86 -0.49 -16.21
CA ILE A 119 -5.50 -0.76 -15.70
C ILE A 119 -5.58 -2.08 -14.91
N PRO A 120 -4.89 -3.16 -15.33
CA PRO A 120 -5.04 -4.50 -14.73
C PRO A 120 -4.33 -4.60 -13.37
N LEU A 121 -4.90 -3.96 -12.36
CA LEU A 121 -4.45 -4.02 -10.97
C LEU A 121 -4.71 -5.41 -10.37
N ARG A 122 -3.81 -5.89 -9.52
CA ARG A 122 -3.99 -7.13 -8.77
C ARG A 122 -4.52 -6.89 -7.36
N ASN A 123 -4.13 -5.78 -6.75
CA ASN A 123 -4.43 -5.47 -5.35
C ASN A 123 -4.87 -4.02 -5.19
N LEU A 124 -5.69 -3.78 -4.17
CA LEU A 124 -5.99 -2.45 -3.65
C LEU A 124 -5.61 -2.40 -2.17
N VAL A 125 -4.66 -1.55 -1.80
CA VAL A 125 -4.32 -1.28 -0.41
C VAL A 125 -5.30 -0.26 0.15
N VAL A 126 -5.87 -0.53 1.34
CA VAL A 126 -6.87 0.33 1.97
C VAL A 126 -6.51 0.61 3.42
N HIS A 127 -6.63 1.88 3.81
CA HIS A 127 -6.67 2.29 5.20
C HIS A 127 -8.08 2.09 5.76
N LEU A 128 -8.21 1.50 6.94
CA LEU A 128 -9.52 1.39 7.59
C LEU A 128 -9.94 2.71 8.23
N GLY A 129 -9.01 3.38 8.91
CA GLY A 129 -9.29 4.59 9.67
C GLY A 129 -8.10 5.53 9.78
N GLU A 130 -8.18 6.42 10.75
CA GLU A 130 -7.18 7.44 11.05
C GLU A 130 -6.57 7.20 12.44
N ALA A 131 -5.48 7.90 12.77
CA ALA A 131 -4.73 7.72 14.02
C ALA A 131 -5.56 7.89 15.31
N ALA A 132 -6.66 8.68 15.26
CA ALA A 132 -7.54 8.92 16.39
C ALA A 132 -8.62 7.85 16.61
N ASP A 133 -8.76 6.91 15.70
CA ASP A 133 -9.77 5.86 15.81
C ASP A 133 -9.41 4.86 16.90
N MET A 134 -10.40 4.51 17.73
CA MET A 134 -10.25 3.65 18.90
C MET A 134 -10.82 2.25 18.62
N TRP A 135 -10.22 1.23 19.22
CA TRP A 135 -10.75 -0.13 19.19
C TRP A 135 -12.07 -0.21 19.96
N SER A 136 -13.12 -0.66 19.32
CA SER A 136 -14.45 -0.83 19.93
C SER A 136 -15.31 -1.80 19.11
N PRO A 137 -16.40 -2.35 19.70
CA PRO A 137 -17.35 -3.17 18.93
C PRO A 137 -17.92 -2.43 17.71
N ARG A 138 -18.09 -1.11 17.78
CA ARG A 138 -18.58 -0.31 16.64
C ARG A 138 -17.56 -0.19 15.53
N THR A 139 -16.31 0.08 15.84
CA THR A 139 -15.25 0.19 14.81
C THR A 139 -14.98 -1.16 14.15
N ILE A 140 -15.13 -2.27 14.89
CA ILE A 140 -15.08 -3.62 14.31
C ILE A 140 -16.24 -3.82 13.31
N GLU A 141 -17.49 -3.50 13.69
CA GLU A 141 -18.66 -3.59 12.82
C GLU A 141 -18.48 -2.74 11.55
N TYR A 142 -17.93 -1.52 11.69
CA TYR A 142 -17.69 -0.63 10.56
C TYR A 142 -16.62 -1.19 9.62
N ALA A 143 -15.52 -1.73 10.16
CA ALA A 143 -14.47 -2.37 9.39
C ALA A 143 -15.02 -3.57 8.60
N LEU A 144 -15.74 -4.46 9.25
CA LEU A 144 -16.36 -5.63 8.61
C LEU A 144 -17.30 -5.21 7.48
N THR A 145 -18.21 -4.27 7.74
CA THR A 145 -19.14 -3.75 6.74
C THR A 145 -18.39 -3.16 5.54
N ALA A 146 -17.37 -2.34 5.78
CA ALA A 146 -16.60 -1.72 4.72
C ALA A 146 -15.86 -2.75 3.86
N LEU A 147 -15.18 -3.72 4.50
CA LEU A 147 -14.40 -4.75 3.81
C LEU A 147 -15.30 -5.70 3.00
N GLU A 148 -16.47 -6.06 3.50
CA GLU A 148 -17.46 -6.85 2.76
C GLU A 148 -17.95 -6.10 1.52
N HIS A 149 -18.35 -4.83 1.66
CA HIS A 149 -18.83 -4.02 0.56
C HIS A 149 -17.76 -3.75 -0.50
N LEU A 150 -16.56 -3.35 -0.08
CA LEU A 150 -15.45 -3.11 -1.00
C LEU A 150 -14.98 -4.41 -1.66
N GLY A 151 -14.94 -5.52 -0.91
CA GLY A 151 -14.59 -6.84 -1.45
C GLY A 151 -15.59 -7.35 -2.48
N ALA A 152 -16.89 -7.14 -2.26
CA ALA A 152 -17.92 -7.46 -3.24
C ALA A 152 -17.78 -6.64 -4.54
N PHE A 153 -17.39 -5.37 -4.42
CA PHE A 153 -17.15 -4.49 -5.57
C PHE A 153 -15.84 -4.84 -6.31
N ALA A 154 -14.76 -5.16 -5.59
CA ALA A 154 -13.44 -5.46 -6.16
C ALA A 154 -13.40 -6.82 -6.88
N ARG A 155 -14.18 -7.80 -6.41
CA ARG A 155 -14.16 -9.18 -6.93
C ARG A 155 -14.40 -9.29 -8.45
N PRO A 156 -15.44 -8.67 -9.04
CA PRO A 156 -15.66 -8.75 -10.50
C PRO A 156 -14.55 -8.05 -11.30
N LEU A 157 -13.81 -7.12 -10.71
CA LEU A 157 -12.64 -6.46 -11.30
C LEU A 157 -11.36 -7.31 -11.20
N GLY A 158 -11.41 -8.45 -10.49
CA GLY A 158 -10.25 -9.31 -10.27
C GLY A 158 -9.24 -8.74 -9.28
N VAL A 159 -9.63 -7.74 -8.48
CA VAL A 159 -8.76 -7.04 -7.52
C VAL A 159 -8.94 -7.61 -6.12
N LYS A 160 -7.84 -7.91 -5.43
CA LYS A 160 -7.81 -8.32 -4.03
C LYS A 160 -7.64 -7.10 -3.12
N LEU A 161 -8.43 -7.02 -2.06
CA LEU A 161 -8.23 -6.01 -1.02
C LEU A 161 -7.08 -6.41 -0.11
N LEU A 162 -6.24 -5.44 0.24
CA LEU A 162 -5.21 -5.54 1.27
C LEU A 162 -5.45 -4.46 2.32
N VAL A 163 -5.69 -4.86 3.56
CA VAL A 163 -5.75 -3.92 4.68
C VAL A 163 -4.34 -3.60 5.17
N GLU A 164 -4.11 -2.35 5.55
CA GLU A 164 -2.82 -1.89 6.01
C GLU A 164 -2.82 -1.65 7.52
N ASN A 165 -1.71 -2.02 8.20
CA ASN A 165 -1.47 -1.64 9.58
C ASN A 165 -1.04 -0.17 9.66
N LEU A 166 -1.74 0.60 10.46
CA LEU A 166 -1.49 2.02 10.69
C LEU A 166 -1.10 2.29 12.15
N LEU A 167 -0.97 3.57 12.49
CA LEU A 167 -0.67 4.03 13.85
C LEU A 167 -1.92 4.16 14.74
N SER A 168 -3.02 3.47 14.41
CA SER A 168 -4.28 3.48 15.15
C SER A 168 -4.57 2.14 15.83
N GLU A 169 -5.32 2.16 16.94
CA GLU A 169 -5.66 0.92 17.66
C GLU A 169 -6.35 -0.14 16.77
N PRO A 170 -7.36 0.20 15.92
CA PRO A 170 -8.05 -0.79 15.11
C PRO A 170 -7.18 -1.47 14.07
N THR A 171 -6.04 -0.91 13.74
CA THR A 171 -5.16 -1.38 12.67
C THR A 171 -3.83 -1.94 13.17
N THR A 172 -3.71 -2.20 14.48
CA THR A 172 -2.56 -3.00 14.97
C THR A 172 -2.58 -4.39 14.30
N PRO A 173 -1.43 -5.03 14.12
CA PRO A 173 -1.35 -6.37 13.53
C PRO A 173 -2.34 -7.36 14.14
N GLU A 174 -2.46 -7.39 15.46
CA GLU A 174 -3.34 -8.28 16.19
C GLU A 174 -4.83 -7.97 15.94
N HIS A 175 -5.19 -6.67 15.92
CA HIS A 175 -6.57 -6.26 15.64
C HIS A 175 -6.97 -6.50 14.20
N LEU A 176 -6.06 -6.29 13.23
CA LEU A 176 -6.32 -6.65 11.83
C LEU A 176 -6.61 -8.16 11.70
N MET A 177 -5.81 -9.02 12.35
CA MET A 177 -6.08 -10.46 12.35
C MET A 177 -7.44 -10.77 12.93
N LEU A 178 -7.81 -10.18 14.08
CA LEU A 178 -9.13 -10.38 14.70
C LEU A 178 -10.27 -9.95 13.78
N ILE A 179 -10.17 -8.79 13.11
CA ILE A 179 -11.17 -8.32 12.14
C ILE A 179 -11.32 -9.34 11.00
N LEU A 180 -10.21 -9.80 10.42
CA LEU A 180 -10.23 -10.75 9.30
C LEU A 180 -10.81 -12.10 9.69
N GLU A 181 -10.50 -12.61 10.89
CA GLU A 181 -11.03 -13.86 11.42
C GLU A 181 -12.52 -13.76 11.78
N MET A 182 -12.94 -12.72 12.49
CA MET A 182 -14.34 -12.48 12.86
C MET A 182 -15.25 -12.34 11.64
N GLY A 183 -14.76 -11.70 10.59
CA GLY A 183 -15.50 -11.52 9.34
C GLY A 183 -15.41 -12.70 8.38
N HIS A 184 -14.64 -13.75 8.69
CA HIS A 184 -14.32 -14.82 7.74
C HIS A 184 -13.85 -14.29 6.39
N LEU A 185 -13.00 -13.24 6.43
CA LEU A 185 -12.53 -12.50 5.26
C LEU A 185 -11.27 -13.15 4.65
N ASP A 186 -11.38 -14.42 4.23
CA ASP A 186 -10.25 -15.20 3.69
C ASP A 186 -9.70 -14.66 2.38
N ASN A 187 -10.51 -13.90 1.66
CA ASN A 187 -10.15 -13.23 0.41
C ASN A 187 -9.46 -11.86 0.60
N VAL A 188 -9.45 -11.32 1.81
CA VAL A 188 -8.73 -10.09 2.15
C VAL A 188 -7.33 -10.44 2.63
N GLY A 189 -6.31 -9.77 2.09
CA GLY A 189 -4.93 -9.88 2.53
C GLY A 189 -4.49 -8.68 3.36
N VAL A 190 -3.21 -8.67 3.69
CA VAL A 190 -2.58 -7.58 4.42
C VAL A 190 -1.45 -6.99 3.58
N CYS A 191 -1.39 -5.66 3.51
CA CYS A 191 -0.19 -4.91 3.22
C CYS A 191 0.44 -4.55 4.56
N LEU A 192 1.56 -5.18 4.91
CA LEU A 192 2.27 -4.86 6.15
C LEU A 192 3.21 -3.68 5.91
N ASP A 193 2.89 -2.53 6.51
CA ASP A 193 3.80 -1.41 6.54
C ASP A 193 4.87 -1.60 7.62
N LEU A 194 6.14 -1.68 7.19
CA LEU A 194 7.28 -1.93 8.06
C LEU A 194 7.65 -0.71 8.90
N GLY A 195 7.42 0.50 8.39
CA GLY A 195 7.65 1.73 9.11
C GLY A 195 6.63 1.93 10.24
N HIS A 196 5.35 1.71 9.98
CA HIS A 196 4.32 1.72 11.00
C HIS A 196 4.55 0.63 12.06
N ALA A 197 4.95 -0.56 11.62
CA ALA A 197 5.32 -1.64 12.55
C ALA A 197 6.51 -1.26 13.43
N HIS A 198 7.52 -0.56 12.89
CA HIS A 198 8.68 -0.10 13.65
C HIS A 198 8.33 0.89 14.76
N ILE A 199 7.36 1.78 14.50
CA ILE A 199 6.86 2.76 15.48
C ILE A 199 6.03 2.10 16.58
N THR A 200 5.35 0.97 16.27
CA THR A 200 4.36 0.34 17.17
C THR A 200 4.88 -0.95 17.81
N ALA A 201 4.56 -2.09 17.23
CA ALA A 201 4.82 -3.42 17.81
C ALA A 201 6.26 -3.94 17.56
N GLY A 202 7.00 -3.31 16.64
CA GLY A 202 8.25 -3.82 16.09
C GLY A 202 8.03 -4.73 14.87
N VAL A 203 8.95 -4.60 13.90
CA VAL A 203 8.82 -5.27 12.57
C VAL A 203 8.68 -6.79 12.69
N ALA A 204 9.53 -7.44 13.47
CA ALA A 204 9.50 -8.90 13.62
C ALA A 204 8.21 -9.41 14.28
N ALA A 205 7.69 -8.70 15.28
CA ALA A 205 6.44 -9.05 15.96
C ALA A 205 5.25 -8.89 15.02
N ALA A 206 5.20 -7.80 14.24
CA ALA A 206 4.15 -7.56 13.26
C ALA A 206 4.13 -8.63 12.15
N ILE A 207 5.31 -9.02 11.63
CA ILE A 207 5.43 -10.10 10.65
C ILE A 207 4.89 -11.41 11.24
N ALA A 208 5.24 -11.74 12.48
CA ALA A 208 4.78 -12.97 13.13
C ALA A 208 3.26 -12.96 13.39
N ALA A 209 2.70 -11.82 13.81
CA ALA A 209 1.26 -11.68 14.07
C ALA A 209 0.40 -11.81 12.79
N LEU A 210 0.93 -11.42 11.63
CA LEU A 210 0.21 -11.41 10.35
C LEU A 210 0.65 -12.54 9.42
N ASP A 211 1.43 -13.52 9.90
CA ASP A 211 1.89 -14.65 9.06
C ASP A 211 0.71 -15.35 8.38
N GLY A 212 0.90 -15.69 7.12
CA GLY A 212 -0.13 -16.31 6.26
C GLY A 212 -1.15 -15.32 5.66
N ARG A 213 -1.17 -14.04 6.08
CA ARG A 213 -2.05 -12.99 5.52
C ARG A 213 -1.29 -11.93 4.74
N ILE A 214 0.02 -11.81 4.91
CA ILE A 214 0.86 -10.80 4.25
C ILE A 214 0.96 -11.11 2.75
N VAL A 215 0.53 -10.18 1.92
CA VAL A 215 0.60 -10.24 0.45
C VAL A 215 1.64 -9.28 -0.10
N SER A 216 1.74 -8.10 0.49
CA SER A 216 2.76 -7.09 0.20
C SER A 216 3.27 -6.46 1.49
N VAL A 217 4.42 -5.81 1.40
CA VAL A 217 4.96 -4.98 2.47
C VAL A 217 5.27 -3.61 1.91
N HIS A 218 4.88 -2.54 2.62
CA HIS A 218 5.42 -1.20 2.38
C HIS A 218 6.79 -1.10 3.03
N VAL A 219 7.75 -0.64 2.25
CA VAL A 219 9.18 -0.59 2.59
C VAL A 219 9.62 0.86 2.62
N HIS A 220 9.82 1.39 3.78
CA HIS A 220 10.41 2.69 4.06
C HIS A 220 11.02 2.69 5.46
N ASP A 221 11.80 3.69 5.79
CA ASP A 221 12.47 3.81 7.08
C ASP A 221 11.94 4.98 7.90
N ASN A 222 12.19 4.96 9.19
CA ASN A 222 11.95 6.06 10.12
C ASN A 222 12.79 5.88 11.38
N HIS A 223 12.75 6.87 12.30
CA HIS A 223 13.50 6.84 13.56
C HIS A 223 12.69 6.29 14.76
N GLY A 224 11.59 5.57 14.51
CA GLY A 224 10.77 4.93 15.54
C GLY A 224 9.82 5.86 16.30
N ALA A 225 9.63 7.11 15.84
CA ALA A 225 8.78 8.09 16.51
C ALA A 225 7.76 8.77 15.60
N LYS A 226 8.04 8.86 14.32
CA LYS A 226 7.20 9.49 13.30
C LYS A 226 7.23 8.67 12.05
N ASP A 227 6.17 8.71 11.31
CA ASP A 227 6.07 8.15 9.98
C ASP A 227 6.74 9.10 8.97
N GLU A 228 8.02 8.79 8.67
CA GLU A 228 8.88 9.70 7.90
C GLU A 228 9.02 9.27 6.43
N HIS A 229 8.69 8.02 6.10
CA HIS A 229 8.87 7.44 4.77
C HIS A 229 10.26 7.69 4.17
N LEU A 230 11.31 7.47 4.99
CA LEU A 230 12.70 7.65 4.57
C LEU A 230 13.16 6.48 3.67
N TRP A 231 14.23 6.71 2.92
CA TRP A 231 14.94 5.65 2.21
C TRP A 231 15.43 4.59 3.20
N PRO A 232 15.29 3.28 2.90
CA PRO A 232 15.79 2.20 3.74
C PRO A 232 17.26 2.36 4.10
N GLY A 233 17.55 2.38 5.40
CA GLY A 233 18.88 2.63 5.97
C GLY A 233 19.15 4.10 6.30
N ALA A 234 18.21 5.00 6.10
CA ALA A 234 18.29 6.39 6.55
C ALA A 234 17.66 6.62 7.94
N GLY A 235 16.92 5.64 8.45
CA GLY A 235 16.31 5.62 9.78
C GLY A 235 16.96 4.59 10.70
N SER A 236 16.16 3.93 11.54
CA SER A 236 16.62 3.01 12.58
C SER A 236 16.06 1.59 12.51
N ILE A 237 15.37 1.22 11.41
CA ILE A 237 14.91 -0.16 11.21
C ILE A 237 16.11 -1.10 11.06
N ASP A 238 16.09 -2.23 11.78
CA ASP A 238 17.06 -3.33 11.60
C ASP A 238 16.74 -4.10 10.32
N TRP A 239 17.25 -3.63 9.19
CA TRP A 239 17.00 -4.21 7.87
C TRP A 239 17.47 -5.65 7.73
N PRO A 240 18.65 -6.06 8.27
CA PRO A 240 19.05 -7.48 8.29
C PRO A 240 18.04 -8.36 9.00
N ALA A 241 17.52 -7.94 10.17
CA ALA A 241 16.51 -8.70 10.91
C ALA A 241 15.15 -8.72 10.17
N ALA A 242 14.72 -7.58 9.62
CA ALA A 242 13.49 -7.48 8.82
C ALA A 242 13.55 -8.39 7.58
N ALA A 243 14.66 -8.34 6.81
CA ALA A 243 14.86 -9.18 5.65
C ALA A 243 14.86 -10.67 6.00
N ALA A 244 15.50 -11.05 7.12
CA ALA A 244 15.50 -12.43 7.59
C ALA A 244 14.09 -12.92 7.94
N ALA A 245 13.29 -12.09 8.63
CA ALA A 245 11.91 -12.40 9.01
C ALA A 245 11.02 -12.54 7.75
N LEU A 246 11.12 -11.64 6.78
CA LEU A 246 10.36 -11.71 5.54
C LEU A 246 10.71 -12.96 4.70
N LYS A 247 11.99 -13.32 4.64
CA LYS A 247 12.46 -14.55 3.95
C LYS A 247 12.02 -15.84 4.63
N ALA A 248 11.69 -15.80 5.91
CA ALA A 248 11.18 -16.95 6.66
C ALA A 248 9.69 -17.24 6.38
N LEU A 249 8.95 -16.27 5.82
CA LEU A 249 7.55 -16.47 5.44
C LEU A 249 7.40 -17.59 4.41
N SER A 250 6.29 -18.33 4.48
CA SER A 250 5.98 -19.42 3.56
C SER A 250 5.81 -18.95 2.11
N THR A 251 5.31 -17.75 1.95
CA THR A 251 5.12 -17.08 0.65
C THR A 251 5.77 -15.69 0.74
N PRO A 252 6.80 -15.39 -0.07
CA PRO A 252 7.40 -14.07 -0.09
C PRO A 252 6.37 -13.02 -0.51
N PRO A 253 6.21 -11.93 0.25
CA PRO A 253 5.37 -10.81 -0.15
C PRO A 253 6.02 -10.01 -1.29
N ALA A 254 5.25 -9.19 -1.98
CA ALA A 254 5.82 -8.14 -2.81
C ALA A 254 6.40 -7.03 -1.93
N ALA A 255 7.59 -6.55 -2.26
CA ALA A 255 8.23 -5.43 -1.57
C ALA A 255 7.89 -4.13 -2.31
N VAL A 256 7.03 -3.31 -1.74
CA VAL A 256 6.58 -2.03 -2.29
C VAL A 256 7.37 -0.91 -1.63
N LEU A 257 8.31 -0.33 -2.36
CA LEU A 257 9.12 0.80 -1.87
C LEU A 257 8.27 2.07 -1.88
N GLU A 258 7.87 2.55 -0.70
CA GLU A 258 7.00 3.70 -0.51
C GLU A 258 7.74 4.85 0.18
N ILE A 259 8.37 5.70 -0.59
CA ILE A 259 9.21 6.80 -0.12
C ILE A 259 8.45 8.12 -0.18
N SER A 260 8.69 8.99 0.79
CA SER A 260 8.11 10.34 0.80
C SER A 260 8.45 11.12 -0.46
N HIS A 261 7.42 11.72 -1.08
CA HIS A 261 7.57 12.62 -2.23
C HIS A 261 8.45 13.85 -1.93
N ASN A 262 8.63 14.19 -0.65
CA ASN A 262 9.55 15.23 -0.22
C ASN A 262 11.03 14.84 -0.37
N LEU A 263 11.30 13.54 -0.57
CA LEU A 263 12.64 12.97 -0.80
C LEU A 263 12.86 12.66 -2.29
N TYR A 264 12.04 13.23 -3.19
CA TYR A 264 12.24 13.10 -4.62
C TYR A 264 13.51 13.79 -5.04
N GLU A 265 14.44 13.01 -5.54
CA GLU A 265 15.75 13.44 -6.03
C GLU A 265 15.70 13.67 -7.56
N PRO A 266 16.69 14.34 -8.14
CA PRO A 266 16.77 14.46 -9.60
C PRO A 266 16.64 13.08 -10.28
N PRO A 267 15.94 12.97 -11.42
CA PRO A 267 15.66 11.69 -12.08
C PRO A 267 16.88 10.79 -12.31
N ALA A 268 18.06 11.38 -12.47
CA ALA A 268 19.31 10.62 -12.64
C ALA A 268 19.75 9.87 -11.37
N ALA A 269 19.33 10.29 -10.18
CA ALA A 269 19.70 9.67 -8.91
C ALA A 269 18.73 8.54 -8.51
N ILE A 270 17.47 8.60 -8.93
CA ILE A 270 16.42 7.68 -8.52
C ILE A 270 16.78 6.20 -8.75
N PRO A 271 17.31 5.77 -9.92
CA PRO A 271 17.65 4.36 -10.13
C PRO A 271 18.61 3.80 -9.09
N ALA A 272 19.66 4.55 -8.74
CA ALA A 272 20.64 4.10 -7.76
C ALA A 272 20.05 4.02 -6.34
N LEU A 273 19.19 4.97 -5.96
CA LEU A 273 18.52 4.98 -4.66
C LEU A 273 17.55 3.80 -4.52
N VAL A 274 16.75 3.52 -5.54
CA VAL A 274 15.80 2.39 -5.56
C VAL A 274 16.55 1.06 -5.48
N GLU A 275 17.64 0.90 -6.25
CA GLU A 275 18.46 -0.31 -6.20
C GLU A 275 19.08 -0.52 -4.81
N GLN A 276 19.64 0.53 -4.21
CA GLN A 276 20.18 0.49 -2.84
C GLN A 276 19.12 0.13 -1.80
N ALA A 277 17.91 0.66 -1.95
CA ALA A 277 16.79 0.35 -1.05
C ALA A 277 16.42 -1.13 -1.11
N PHE A 278 16.22 -1.69 -2.32
CA PHE A 278 15.92 -3.12 -2.47
C PHE A 278 17.06 -4.03 -2.03
N ALA A 279 18.33 -3.60 -2.16
CA ALA A 279 19.48 -4.35 -1.68
C ALA A 279 19.47 -4.54 -0.15
N ARG A 280 18.73 -3.73 0.63
CA ARG A 280 18.56 -3.92 2.08
C ARG A 280 17.72 -5.15 2.42
N LEU A 281 16.88 -5.59 1.48
CA LEU A 281 16.03 -6.78 1.63
C LEU A 281 16.73 -8.06 1.12
N GLY A 282 17.85 -7.93 0.42
CA GLY A 282 18.75 -8.99 -0.01
C GLY A 282 18.39 -9.66 -1.31
#